data_4bdc095a7caccdd5b52274acd6fe844e
#
_entry.id   4bdc095a7caccdd5b52274acd6fe844e
#
_cell.length_a   1.000
_cell.length_b   1.000
_cell.length_c   1.000
_cell.angle_alpha   90.00
_cell.angle_beta   90.00
_cell.angle_gamma   90.00
#
_symmetry.space_group_name_H-M   'P 1'
#
loop_
_entity.id
_entity.type
_entity.pdbx_description
1 polymer ?
#
loop_
_entity_poly.entity_id
_entity_poly.type
_entity_poly.pdbx_seq_one_letter_code
_entity_poly.pdbx_strand_id
1 'polypeptide(L)'
;RNRQEIYIDKKNAFYKKMTKLIKGLLADNLNLSDAYMLPNLSGLEYVFTGIDAVFIWTKGGYNIGRSKNSYPIFIEILEKDKKKWEAFFSDFRIRYAFKNERKKGIYFVISTAETIEKEYCQNMPVLPLGKTVEWAQKYRFNFEPALEMLDKAYNLKLGVKYKEMYA
;
A
#
# COMPACT_ATOMS: atom_id res chain seq x y z
N ARG A 1 -20.47 -10.51 13.75
CA ARG A 1 -20.86 -9.30 13.00
C ARG A 1 -20.84 -9.66 11.52
N ASN A 2 -22.01 -9.67 10.87
CA ASN A 2 -22.13 -9.85 9.43
C ASN A 2 -21.42 -8.67 8.74
N ARG A 3 -20.31 -8.94 8.05
CA ARG A 3 -19.71 -7.96 7.14
C ARG A 3 -20.61 -7.83 5.93
N GLN A 4 -21.19 -6.65 5.71
CA GLN A 4 -21.78 -6.33 4.41
C GLN A 4 -20.63 -6.10 3.43
N GLU A 5 -20.51 -6.97 2.45
CA GLU A 5 -19.62 -6.75 1.31
C GLU A 5 -20.27 -5.77 0.36
N ILE A 6 -19.61 -4.65 0.11
CA ILE A 6 -20.08 -3.65 -0.85
C ILE A 6 -19.45 -3.97 -2.21
N TYR A 7 -20.28 -4.38 -3.15
CA TYR A 7 -19.85 -4.62 -4.54
C TYR A 7 -19.98 -3.34 -5.36
N ILE A 8 -18.93 -3.01 -6.11
CA ILE A 8 -18.94 -1.91 -7.07
C ILE A 8 -19.46 -2.42 -8.42
N ASP A 9 -20.66 -2.00 -8.80
CA ASP A 9 -21.17 -2.25 -10.15
C ASP A 9 -20.50 -1.32 -11.17
N LYS A 10 -19.49 -1.84 -11.86
CA LYS A 10 -18.74 -1.08 -12.89
C LYS A 10 -19.58 -0.75 -14.13
N LYS A 11 -20.74 -1.36 -14.33
CA LYS A 11 -21.68 -1.05 -15.43
C LYS A 11 -22.55 0.14 -15.10
N ASN A 12 -22.68 0.51 -13.84
CA ASN A 12 -23.49 1.62 -13.38
C ASN A 12 -23.03 2.94 -14.03
N ALA A 13 -23.97 3.72 -14.57
CA ALA A 13 -23.68 4.98 -15.26
C ALA A 13 -23.02 6.00 -14.33
N PHE A 14 -23.43 6.07 -13.06
CA PHE A 14 -22.85 6.94 -12.05
C PHE A 14 -21.40 6.57 -11.77
N TYR A 15 -21.09 5.26 -11.59
CA TYR A 15 -19.72 4.80 -11.43
C TYR A 15 -18.83 5.22 -12.60
N LYS A 16 -19.29 5.03 -13.85
CA LYS A 16 -18.55 5.44 -15.05
C LYS A 16 -18.29 6.95 -15.08
N LYS A 17 -19.30 7.74 -14.73
CA LYS A 17 -19.18 9.22 -14.68
C LYS A 17 -18.20 9.66 -13.60
N MET A 18 -18.29 9.10 -12.40
CA MET A 18 -17.37 9.38 -11.30
C MET A 18 -15.94 8.95 -11.63
N THR A 19 -15.75 7.76 -12.20
CA THR A 19 -14.43 7.29 -12.64
C THR A 19 -13.82 8.22 -13.68
N LYS A 20 -14.60 8.71 -14.65
CA LYS A 20 -14.12 9.66 -15.64
C LYS A 20 -13.68 10.99 -15.01
N LEU A 21 -14.44 11.48 -14.02
CA LEU A 21 -14.09 12.69 -13.28
C LEU A 21 -12.79 12.50 -12.49
N ILE A 22 -12.69 11.41 -11.75
CA ILE A 22 -11.50 11.07 -10.96
C ILE A 22 -10.27 10.92 -11.88
N LYS A 23 -10.40 10.25 -13.02
CA LYS A 23 -9.31 10.13 -14.01
C LYS A 23 -8.81 11.52 -14.47
N GLY A 24 -9.72 12.45 -14.70
CA GLY A 24 -9.35 13.82 -15.07
C GLY A 24 -8.60 14.55 -13.96
N LEU A 25 -9.05 14.41 -12.72
CA LEU A 25 -8.42 15.07 -11.57
C LEU A 25 -7.04 14.47 -11.23
N LEU A 26 -6.87 13.15 -11.37
CA LEU A 26 -5.62 12.44 -11.03
C LEU A 26 -4.56 12.58 -12.13
N ALA A 27 -4.95 12.81 -13.39
CA ALA A 27 -4.00 12.87 -14.52
C ALA A 27 -2.91 13.92 -14.33
N ASP A 28 -3.22 15.03 -13.64
CA ASP A 28 -2.32 16.16 -13.48
C ASP A 28 -1.74 16.31 -12.07
N ASN A 29 -2.38 15.77 -11.03
CA ASN A 29 -2.02 16.03 -9.62
C ASN A 29 -2.27 14.86 -8.67
N LEU A 30 -1.75 13.68 -8.95
CA LEU A 30 -1.82 12.58 -7.99
C LEU A 30 -1.01 12.93 -6.73
N ASN A 31 -1.70 13.21 -5.63
CA ASN A 31 -1.08 13.35 -4.33
C ASN A 31 -0.97 12.00 -3.61
N LEU A 32 -0.22 11.98 -2.51
CA LEU A 32 0.07 10.75 -1.79
C LEU A 32 -1.18 10.11 -1.16
N SER A 33 -2.05 10.95 -0.58
CA SER A 33 -3.30 10.46 0.03
C SER A 33 -4.19 9.78 -1.00
N ASP A 34 -4.36 10.40 -2.18
CA ASP A 34 -5.15 9.85 -3.27
C ASP A 34 -4.53 8.55 -3.79
N ALA A 35 -3.20 8.47 -3.85
CA ALA A 35 -2.50 7.27 -4.30
C ALA A 35 -2.78 6.06 -3.38
N TYR A 36 -2.81 6.24 -2.06
CA TYR A 36 -3.18 5.16 -1.14
C TYR A 36 -4.65 4.74 -1.24
N MET A 37 -5.54 5.65 -1.64
CA MET A 37 -6.96 5.34 -1.81
C MET A 37 -7.30 4.75 -3.18
N LEU A 38 -6.46 5.02 -4.18
CA LEU A 38 -6.70 4.65 -5.57
C LEU A 38 -6.95 3.14 -5.78
N PRO A 39 -6.20 2.20 -5.18
CA PRO A 39 -6.43 0.78 -5.39
C PRO A 39 -7.84 0.31 -5.01
N ASN A 40 -8.52 0.99 -4.06
CA ASN A 40 -9.91 0.66 -3.71
C ASN A 40 -10.88 0.84 -4.88
N LEU A 41 -10.58 1.74 -5.83
CA LEU A 41 -11.42 1.97 -7.00
C LEU A 41 -11.34 0.82 -8.02
N SER A 42 -10.34 -0.04 -7.92
CA SER A 42 -10.19 -1.18 -8.83
C SER A 42 -11.32 -2.22 -8.62
N GLY A 43 -11.82 -2.34 -7.39
CA GLY A 43 -12.69 -3.44 -6.98
C GLY A 43 -12.01 -4.80 -7.06
N LEU A 44 -10.69 -4.84 -7.12
CA LEU A 44 -9.87 -6.04 -7.14
C LEU A 44 -9.22 -6.26 -5.77
N GLU A 45 -8.82 -7.49 -5.52
CA GLU A 45 -8.16 -7.83 -4.27
C GLU A 45 -6.70 -7.43 -4.30
N TYR A 46 -6.24 -6.81 -3.21
CA TYR A 46 -4.85 -6.38 -3.02
C TYR A 46 -4.53 -6.23 -1.52
N VAL A 47 -3.24 -6.07 -1.23
CA VAL A 47 -2.74 -5.78 0.11
C VAL A 47 -1.51 -4.87 0.02
N PHE A 48 -1.40 -3.88 0.90
CA PHE A 48 -0.18 -3.11 1.05
C PHE A 48 0.89 -3.95 1.74
N THR A 49 2.14 -3.91 1.22
CA THR A 49 3.24 -4.76 1.69
C THR A 49 4.50 -3.95 1.99
N GLY A 50 5.52 -4.60 2.52
CA GLY A 50 6.84 -4.00 2.72
C GLY A 50 6.81 -2.71 3.52
N ILE A 51 7.43 -1.66 2.99
CA ILE A 51 7.50 -0.34 3.62
C ILE A 51 6.10 0.24 3.86
N ASP A 52 5.15 0.01 2.94
CA ASP A 52 3.80 0.55 3.06
C ASP A 52 3.00 -0.16 4.14
N ALA A 53 3.21 -1.46 4.35
CA ALA A 53 2.63 -2.15 5.50
C ALA A 53 3.13 -1.55 6.82
N VAL A 54 4.44 -1.31 6.93
CA VAL A 54 5.02 -0.65 8.11
C VAL A 54 4.46 0.77 8.29
N PHE A 55 4.39 1.55 7.22
CA PHE A 55 3.83 2.91 7.24
C PHE A 55 2.37 2.93 7.74
N ILE A 56 1.55 2.01 7.24
CA ILE A 56 0.14 1.91 7.63
C ILE A 56 0.00 1.44 9.08
N TRP A 57 0.72 0.39 9.49
CA TRP A 57 0.67 -0.10 10.87
C TRP A 57 1.21 0.90 11.89
N THR A 58 2.19 1.73 11.53
CA THR A 58 2.67 2.84 12.36
C THR A 58 1.79 4.09 12.27
N LYS A 59 0.65 4.02 11.57
CA LYS A 59 -0.30 5.13 11.35
C LYS A 59 0.39 6.37 10.76
N GLY A 60 1.31 6.15 9.83
CA GLY A 60 2.09 7.21 9.19
C GLY A 60 3.33 7.66 9.97
N GLY A 61 3.58 7.09 11.15
CA GLY A 61 4.70 7.50 12.01
C GLY A 61 6.07 7.12 11.48
N TYR A 62 6.17 6.15 10.58
CA TYR A 62 7.43 5.73 10.01
C TYR A 62 7.38 5.65 8.48
N ASN A 63 8.26 6.41 7.83
CA ASN A 63 8.40 6.45 6.38
C ASN A 63 9.86 6.63 5.99
N ILE A 64 10.44 5.66 5.29
CA ILE A 64 11.86 5.65 4.93
C ILE A 64 12.07 5.39 3.44
N GLY A 65 13.19 5.94 2.92
CA GLY A 65 13.67 5.60 1.57
C GLY A 65 12.85 6.18 0.43
N ARG A 66 11.95 7.15 0.71
CA ARG A 66 11.06 7.74 -0.28
C ARG A 66 11.19 9.26 -0.32
N SER A 67 11.12 9.82 -1.51
CA SER A 67 11.17 11.27 -1.73
C SER A 67 10.04 11.70 -2.69
N LYS A 68 9.73 12.99 -2.74
CA LYS A 68 8.76 13.54 -3.69
C LYS A 68 9.10 13.20 -5.16
N ASN A 69 10.38 13.03 -5.46
CA ASN A 69 10.85 12.73 -6.82
C ASN A 69 10.79 11.24 -7.17
N SER A 70 10.68 10.36 -6.18
CA SER A 70 10.57 8.92 -6.39
C SER A 70 9.92 8.29 -5.16
N TYR A 71 8.62 8.00 -5.28
CA TYR A 71 7.82 7.47 -4.18
C TYR A 71 7.14 6.16 -4.61
N PRO A 72 7.81 5.02 -4.38
CA PRO A 72 7.21 3.72 -4.61
C PRO A 72 6.14 3.42 -3.55
N ILE A 73 5.01 2.86 -3.98
CA ILE A 73 3.97 2.28 -3.14
C ILE A 73 3.92 0.79 -3.43
N PHE A 74 4.13 -0.04 -2.42
CA PHE A 74 4.24 -1.48 -2.57
C PHE A 74 2.90 -2.16 -2.29
N ILE A 75 2.41 -2.89 -3.28
CA ILE A 75 1.22 -3.73 -3.15
C ILE A 75 1.48 -5.15 -3.64
N GLU A 76 0.76 -6.10 -3.07
CA GLU A 76 0.67 -7.46 -3.57
C GLU A 76 -0.74 -7.72 -4.09
N ILE A 77 -0.84 -8.38 -5.23
CA ILE A 77 -2.08 -8.67 -5.93
C ILE A 77 -2.17 -10.17 -6.25
N LEU A 78 -3.37 -10.68 -6.53
CA LEU A 78 -3.52 -12.04 -7.02
C LEU A 78 -2.97 -12.15 -8.45
N GLU A 79 -2.16 -13.19 -8.71
CA GLU A 79 -1.57 -13.45 -10.04
C GLU A 79 -2.66 -13.52 -11.13
N LYS A 80 -3.80 -14.17 -10.86
CA LYS A 80 -4.95 -14.26 -11.77
C LYS A 80 -5.54 -12.91 -12.19
N ASP A 81 -5.34 -11.86 -11.38
CA ASP A 81 -5.90 -10.53 -11.62
C ASP A 81 -4.87 -9.54 -12.21
N LYS A 82 -3.64 -9.98 -12.47
CA LYS A 82 -2.56 -9.14 -12.99
C LYS A 82 -2.97 -8.30 -14.20
N LYS A 83 -3.55 -8.92 -15.23
CA LYS A 83 -4.00 -8.18 -16.44
C LYS A 83 -5.07 -7.13 -16.13
N LYS A 84 -5.95 -7.38 -15.15
CA LYS A 84 -6.97 -6.41 -14.73
C LYS A 84 -6.33 -5.21 -14.03
N TRP A 85 -5.30 -5.46 -13.22
CA TRP A 85 -4.52 -4.41 -12.58
C TRP A 85 -3.73 -3.57 -13.58
N GLU A 86 -3.09 -4.20 -14.58
CA GLU A 86 -2.42 -3.50 -15.67
C GLU A 86 -3.39 -2.57 -16.41
N ALA A 87 -4.57 -3.06 -16.77
CA ALA A 87 -5.62 -2.26 -17.39
C ALA A 87 -6.07 -1.11 -16.48
N PHE A 88 -6.26 -1.37 -15.18
CA PHE A 88 -6.65 -0.36 -14.21
C PHE A 88 -5.60 0.78 -14.12
N PHE A 89 -4.32 0.45 -13.93
CA PHE A 89 -3.28 1.47 -13.85
C PHE A 89 -3.12 2.24 -15.15
N SER A 90 -3.20 1.56 -16.30
CA SER A 90 -3.17 2.21 -17.61
C SER A 90 -4.34 3.18 -17.81
N ASP A 91 -5.53 2.75 -17.41
CA ASP A 91 -6.75 3.55 -17.47
C ASP A 91 -6.66 4.84 -16.66
N PHE A 92 -6.03 4.79 -15.50
CA PHE A 92 -5.82 5.94 -14.62
C PHE A 92 -4.51 6.68 -14.90
N ARG A 93 -3.73 6.25 -15.91
CA ARG A 93 -2.39 6.79 -16.25
C ARG A 93 -1.43 6.78 -15.07
N ILE A 94 -1.56 5.78 -14.20
CA ILE A 94 -0.71 5.62 -13.02
C ILE A 94 0.52 4.79 -13.40
N ARG A 95 1.68 5.26 -12.97
CA ARG A 95 2.94 4.54 -13.17
C ARG A 95 3.00 3.32 -12.27
N TYR A 96 3.42 2.19 -12.81
CA TYR A 96 3.63 0.95 -12.06
C TYR A 96 4.79 0.13 -12.61
N ALA A 97 5.27 -0.82 -11.83
CA ALA A 97 6.27 -1.80 -12.19
C ALA A 97 6.02 -3.12 -11.45
N PHE A 98 6.33 -4.25 -12.10
CA PHE A 98 6.31 -5.58 -11.47
C PHE A 98 7.68 -5.98 -10.88
N LYS A 99 8.65 -5.15 -10.99
CA LYS A 99 9.98 -5.29 -10.39
C LYS A 99 10.33 -3.99 -9.70
N ASN A 100 11.30 -4.04 -8.80
CA ASN A 100 11.76 -2.84 -8.10
C ASN A 100 12.55 -1.91 -9.05
N GLU A 101 11.85 -1.35 -10.03
CA GLU A 101 12.37 -0.35 -10.96
C GLU A 101 12.08 1.04 -10.41
N ARG A 102 13.09 1.88 -10.35
CA ARG A 102 12.91 3.26 -9.91
C ARG A 102 12.24 4.10 -10.99
N LYS A 103 11.10 4.71 -10.64
CA LYS A 103 10.37 5.64 -11.50
C LYS A 103 10.28 7.03 -10.84
N LYS A 104 10.04 8.06 -11.65
CA LYS A 104 9.83 9.43 -11.15
C LYS A 104 8.42 9.59 -10.57
N GLY A 105 8.31 10.38 -9.50
CA GLY A 105 7.04 10.69 -8.84
C GLY A 105 6.46 9.50 -8.07
N ILE A 106 5.15 9.50 -7.85
CA ILE A 106 4.43 8.42 -7.20
C ILE A 106 4.18 7.29 -8.21
N TYR A 107 4.45 6.07 -7.82
CA TYR A 107 4.23 4.87 -8.65
C TYR A 107 4.03 3.63 -7.78
N PHE A 108 3.38 2.61 -8.34
CA PHE A 108 3.18 1.34 -7.65
C PHE A 108 4.26 0.33 -8.02
N VAL A 109 4.74 -0.39 -7.02
CA VAL A 109 5.58 -1.58 -7.18
C VAL A 109 4.71 -2.78 -6.81
N ILE A 110 4.52 -3.67 -7.76
CA ILE A 110 3.53 -4.74 -7.67
C ILE A 110 4.24 -6.08 -7.57
N SER A 111 3.96 -6.83 -6.51
CA SER A 111 4.22 -8.26 -6.41
C SER A 111 2.94 -9.05 -6.66
N THR A 112 3.08 -10.31 -7.04
CA THR A 112 1.97 -11.21 -7.28
C THR A 112 2.06 -12.44 -6.39
N ALA A 113 0.91 -12.95 -5.96
CA ALA A 113 0.80 -14.18 -5.18
C ALA A 113 -0.41 -15.00 -5.63
N GLU A 114 -0.41 -16.30 -5.35
CA GLU A 114 -1.59 -17.16 -5.59
C GLU A 114 -2.72 -16.84 -4.61
N THR A 115 -2.36 -16.50 -3.37
CA THR A 115 -3.29 -16.14 -2.30
C THR A 115 -2.79 -14.90 -1.59
N ILE A 116 -3.73 -14.09 -1.08
CA ILE A 116 -3.42 -12.89 -0.31
C ILE A 116 -3.90 -13.06 1.12
N GLU A 117 -2.99 -12.87 2.06
CA GLU A 117 -3.33 -12.71 3.47
C GLU A 117 -3.37 -11.22 3.81
N LYS A 118 -4.45 -10.80 4.46
CA LYS A 118 -4.65 -9.40 4.81
C LYS A 118 -5.34 -9.20 6.14
N GLU A 119 -4.97 -8.14 6.80
CA GLU A 119 -5.70 -7.50 7.88
C GLU A 119 -6.11 -6.10 7.45
N TYR A 120 -6.85 -5.40 8.31
CA TYR A 120 -7.25 -4.02 8.01
C TYR A 120 -6.73 -3.09 9.09
N CYS A 121 -5.99 -2.07 8.67
CA CYS A 121 -5.58 -0.95 9.51
C CYS A 121 -6.09 0.34 8.87
N GLN A 122 -6.84 1.16 9.62
CA GLN A 122 -7.44 2.40 9.11
C GLN A 122 -8.25 2.21 7.81
N ASN A 123 -8.99 1.11 7.70
CA ASN A 123 -9.75 0.68 6.51
C ASN A 123 -8.90 0.35 5.26
N MET A 124 -7.59 0.30 5.37
CA MET A 124 -6.70 -0.14 4.29
C MET A 124 -6.36 -1.62 4.46
N PRO A 125 -6.44 -2.44 3.38
CA PRO A 125 -5.97 -3.81 3.41
C PRO A 125 -4.44 -3.82 3.45
N VAL A 126 -3.89 -4.44 4.46
CA VAL A 126 -2.46 -4.43 4.75
C VAL A 126 -1.98 -5.84 5.12
N LEU A 127 -0.75 -6.17 4.78
CA LEU A 127 -0.11 -7.43 5.20
C LEU A 127 -0.27 -7.60 6.72
N PRO A 128 -0.67 -8.79 7.22
CA PRO A 128 -0.89 -9.03 8.64
C PRO A 128 0.24 -8.49 9.51
N LEU A 129 -0.10 -7.94 10.68
CA LEU A 129 0.85 -7.29 11.57
C LEU A 129 2.05 -8.19 11.89
N GLY A 130 1.81 -9.47 12.20
CA GLY A 130 2.89 -10.43 12.47
C GLY A 130 3.86 -10.57 11.29
N LYS A 131 3.34 -10.73 10.07
CA LYS A 131 4.17 -10.83 8.85
C LYS A 131 4.90 -9.51 8.53
N THR A 132 4.27 -8.38 8.82
CA THR A 132 4.91 -7.06 8.66
C THR A 132 6.09 -6.90 9.62
N VAL A 133 5.93 -7.35 10.87
CA VAL A 133 7.00 -7.35 11.86
C VAL A 133 8.15 -8.28 11.43
N GLU A 134 7.84 -9.51 11.01
CA GLU A 134 8.85 -10.46 10.51
C GLU A 134 9.62 -9.87 9.32
N TRP A 135 8.92 -9.22 8.39
CA TRP A 135 9.55 -8.54 7.27
C TRP A 135 10.46 -7.39 7.74
N ALA A 136 9.99 -6.54 8.64
CA ALA A 136 10.76 -5.43 9.18
C ALA A 136 12.01 -5.90 9.96
N GLN A 137 11.92 -7.03 10.67
CA GLN A 137 13.04 -7.63 11.38
C GLN A 137 14.16 -8.10 10.43
N LYS A 138 13.83 -8.60 9.21
CA LYS A 138 14.82 -8.96 8.19
C LYS A 138 15.64 -7.75 7.74
N TYR A 139 15.07 -6.56 7.83
CA TYR A 139 15.70 -5.29 7.47
C TYR A 139 15.90 -4.39 8.70
N ARG A 140 16.18 -5.00 9.86
CA ARG A 140 16.19 -4.35 11.18
C ARG A 140 16.97 -3.04 11.20
N PHE A 141 18.14 -3.00 10.55
CA PHE A 141 18.96 -1.78 10.50
C PHE A 141 18.17 -0.54 10.08
N ASN A 142 17.31 -0.68 9.08
CA ASN A 142 16.49 0.42 8.57
C ASN A 142 15.16 0.56 9.31
N PHE A 143 14.68 -0.46 10.01
CA PHE A 143 13.33 -0.52 10.58
C PHE A 143 13.30 -0.62 12.10
N GLU A 144 14.43 -0.49 12.79
CA GLU A 144 14.46 -0.56 14.26
C GLU A 144 13.56 0.48 14.93
N PRO A 145 13.51 1.77 14.47
CA PRO A 145 12.56 2.74 15.01
C PRO A 145 11.10 2.32 14.79
N ALA A 146 10.80 1.78 13.61
CA ALA A 146 9.45 1.31 13.30
C ALA A 146 9.06 0.10 14.16
N LEU A 147 9.98 -0.84 14.37
CA LEU A 147 9.75 -2.00 15.24
C LEU A 147 9.47 -1.57 16.68
N GLU A 148 10.19 -0.58 17.20
CA GLU A 148 9.89 -0.01 18.53
C GLU A 148 8.51 0.65 18.58
N MET A 149 8.12 1.38 17.53
CA MET A 149 6.79 1.99 17.42
C MET A 149 5.69 0.92 17.40
N LEU A 150 5.88 -0.14 16.61
CA LEU A 150 4.94 -1.26 16.52
C LEU A 150 4.85 -2.02 17.84
N ASP A 151 5.99 -2.27 18.49
CA ASP A 151 6.05 -2.93 19.80
C ASP A 151 5.22 -2.17 20.84
N LYS A 152 5.42 -0.85 20.92
CA LYS A 152 4.66 0.02 21.83
C LYS A 152 3.18 0.11 21.48
N ALA A 153 2.85 0.23 20.19
CA ALA A 153 1.47 0.43 19.76
C ALA A 153 0.60 -0.82 19.91
N TYR A 154 1.20 -2.01 19.75
CA TYR A 154 0.46 -3.29 19.70
C TYR A 154 0.88 -4.28 20.81
N ASN A 155 1.76 -3.87 21.74
CA ASN A 155 2.25 -4.68 22.86
C ASN A 155 2.81 -6.05 22.42
N LEU A 156 3.67 -6.03 21.40
CA LEU A 156 4.18 -7.24 20.74
C LEU A 156 5.30 -7.93 21.54
N LYS A 157 5.85 -7.28 22.56
CA LYS A 157 6.95 -7.77 23.40
C LYS A 157 8.22 -8.09 22.62
N LEU A 158 8.54 -7.31 21.60
CA LEU A 158 9.73 -7.48 20.78
C LEU A 158 11.02 -7.08 21.52
N GLY A 159 10.89 -6.26 22.56
CA GLY A 159 12.02 -5.77 23.34
C GLY A 159 12.97 -4.84 22.56
N VAL A 160 12.49 -4.27 21.48
CA VAL A 160 13.27 -3.35 20.64
C VAL A 160 13.30 -1.97 21.29
N LYS A 161 14.51 -1.43 21.48
CA LYS A 161 14.73 -0.05 21.93
C LYS A 161 15.66 0.63 20.94
N TYR A 162 15.11 1.51 20.14
CA TYR A 162 15.90 2.33 19.25
C TYR A 162 16.71 3.35 20.05
N LYS A 163 18.02 3.39 19.79
CA LYS A 163 18.89 4.43 20.31
C LYS A 163 19.35 5.26 19.13
N GLU A 164 18.99 6.55 19.12
CA GLU A 164 19.59 7.48 18.18
C GLU A 164 21.11 7.47 18.40
N MET A 165 21.83 7.05 17.38
CA MET A 165 23.26 7.29 17.35
C MET A 165 23.45 8.74 16.88
N TYR A 166 23.73 9.61 17.84
CA TYR A 166 24.18 10.96 17.51
C TYR A 166 25.52 10.84 16.78
N ALA A 167 25.52 11.25 15.50
CA ALA A 167 26.73 11.39 14.72
C ALA A 167 27.41 12.72 15.05
#